data_42e430746c60d6c13b05ed5573f967ff
#
_entry.id   42e430746c60d6c13b05ed5573f967ff
#
_cell.length_a   1.000
_cell.length_b   1.000
_cell.length_c   1.000
_cell.angle_alpha   90.00
_cell.angle_beta   90.00
_cell.angle_gamma   90.00
#
_symmetry.space_group_name_H-M   'P 1'
#
loop_
_entity.id
_entity.type
_entity.pdbx_description
1 polymer ?
#
loop_
_entity_poly.entity_id
_entity_poly.type
_entity_poly.pdbx_seq_one_letter_code
_entity_poly.pdbx_strand_id
1 'polypeptide(L)'
;MTEHNRETLRRLGARARRDFSGAYMSDTKWRKLLCALDEAGFGRAQIIVQFIDCPEPRVMALPTRADLWPPRPYVDSMSVGPFELRAIAWLELPAVARWPGRDGRPVPGIPQDVARARTVLESLGRFPLEETERGLRVIGYSGRWSGA
;
A
#
# COMPACT_ATOMS: atom_id res chain seq x y z
N MET A 1 4.58 4.04 20.80
CA MET A 1 4.20 2.98 19.86
C MET A 1 2.68 2.94 19.72
N THR A 2 2.20 2.91 18.50
CA THR A 2 0.77 2.88 18.25
C THR A 2 0.19 1.52 18.63
N GLU A 3 -0.89 1.52 19.39
CA GLU A 3 -1.59 0.29 19.70
C GLU A 3 -2.49 -0.13 18.55
N HIS A 4 -2.29 -1.34 18.06
CA HIS A 4 -3.09 -1.93 16.99
C HIS A 4 -4.18 -2.80 17.60
N ASN A 5 -5.15 -2.17 18.22
CA ASN A 5 -6.23 -2.85 18.92
C ASN A 5 -7.58 -2.62 18.22
N ARG A 6 -8.61 -3.23 18.78
CA ARG A 6 -9.97 -3.16 18.25
C ARG A 6 -10.49 -1.72 18.18
N GLU A 7 -10.13 -0.88 19.14
CA GLU A 7 -10.56 0.50 19.17
C GLU A 7 -9.91 1.34 18.06
N THR A 8 -8.61 1.14 17.82
CA THR A 8 -7.91 1.78 16.72
C THR A 8 -8.54 1.43 15.38
N LEU A 9 -8.85 0.15 15.16
CA LEU A 9 -9.51 -0.32 13.95
C LEU A 9 -10.89 0.28 13.77
N ARG A 10 -11.66 0.41 14.86
CA ARG A 10 -12.98 1.01 14.83
C ARG A 10 -12.93 2.50 14.48
N ARG A 11 -11.96 3.23 15.01
CA ARG A 11 -11.74 4.65 14.68
C ARG A 11 -11.38 4.84 13.22
N LEU A 12 -10.52 4.01 12.68
CA LEU A 12 -10.17 4.05 11.26
C LEU A 12 -11.37 3.75 10.38
N GLY A 13 -12.16 2.74 10.74
CA GLY A 13 -13.38 2.41 10.01
C GLY A 13 -14.41 3.54 10.04
N ALA A 14 -14.59 4.18 11.20
CA ALA A 14 -15.50 5.31 11.33
C ALA A 14 -15.03 6.51 10.49
N ARG A 15 -13.73 6.79 10.51
CA ARG A 15 -13.14 7.85 9.70
C ARG A 15 -13.31 7.58 8.21
N ALA A 16 -13.09 6.34 7.78
CA ALA A 16 -13.27 5.95 6.39
C ALA A 16 -14.71 6.16 5.93
N ARG A 17 -15.69 5.76 6.74
CA ARG A 17 -17.12 5.96 6.45
C ARG A 17 -17.50 7.44 6.35
N ARG A 18 -16.87 8.28 7.16
CA ARG A 18 -17.14 9.73 7.18
C ARG A 18 -16.49 10.44 5.99
N ASP A 19 -15.25 10.10 5.66
CA ASP A 19 -14.43 10.83 4.71
C ASP A 19 -14.48 10.30 3.29
N PHE A 20 -14.93 9.05 3.10
CA PHE A 20 -14.90 8.36 1.80
C PHE A 20 -16.25 7.77 1.46
N SER A 21 -16.58 7.76 0.17
CA SER A 21 -17.86 7.28 -0.33
C SER A 21 -17.94 5.75 -0.45
N GLY A 22 -16.81 5.04 -0.42
CA GLY A 22 -16.81 3.59 -0.47
C GLY A 22 -15.46 2.99 -0.18
N ALA A 23 -15.47 1.75 0.29
CA ALA A 23 -14.28 0.95 0.54
C ALA A 23 -14.21 -0.17 -0.49
N TYR A 24 -13.09 -0.28 -1.21
CA TYR A 24 -12.85 -1.30 -2.23
C TYR A 24 -12.03 -2.48 -1.74
N MET A 25 -11.30 -2.31 -0.64
CA MET A 25 -10.38 -3.32 -0.14
C MET A 25 -10.68 -3.65 1.33
N SER A 26 -10.69 -4.94 1.64
CA SER A 26 -10.72 -5.43 3.02
C SER A 26 -9.29 -5.75 3.48
N ASP A 27 -9.12 -6.01 4.77
CA ASP A 27 -7.84 -6.45 5.32
C ASP A 27 -7.38 -7.75 4.63
N THR A 28 -8.32 -8.66 4.38
CA THR A 28 -8.05 -9.94 3.70
C THR A 28 -7.58 -9.72 2.27
N LYS A 29 -8.21 -8.80 1.54
CA LYS A 29 -7.82 -8.47 0.15
C LYS A 29 -6.43 -7.83 0.11
N TRP A 30 -6.14 -6.89 1.01
CA TRP A 30 -4.82 -6.28 1.10
C TRP A 30 -3.74 -7.33 1.36
N ARG A 31 -3.99 -8.22 2.32
CA ARG A 31 -3.04 -9.29 2.65
C ARG A 31 -2.80 -10.21 1.46
N LYS A 32 -3.86 -10.63 0.79
CA LYS A 32 -3.79 -11.49 -0.39
C LYS A 32 -2.96 -10.84 -1.50
N LEU A 33 -3.20 -9.56 -1.77
CA LEU A 33 -2.47 -8.79 -2.77
C LEU A 33 -0.98 -8.67 -2.43
N LEU A 34 -0.68 -8.29 -1.20
CA LEU A 34 0.71 -8.09 -0.75
C LEU A 34 1.49 -9.41 -0.76
N CYS A 35 0.88 -10.50 -0.31
CA CYS A 35 1.51 -11.82 -0.35
C CYS A 35 1.77 -12.28 -1.79
N ALA A 36 0.83 -12.06 -2.70
CA ALA A 36 0.99 -12.44 -4.10
C ALA A 36 2.14 -11.68 -4.77
N LEU A 37 2.28 -10.39 -4.48
CA LEU A 37 3.38 -9.58 -5.00
C LEU A 37 4.73 -10.07 -4.45
N ASP A 38 4.80 -10.39 -3.17
CA ASP A 38 6.02 -10.94 -2.58
C ASP A 38 6.39 -12.28 -3.23
N GLU A 39 5.43 -13.18 -3.39
CA GLU A 39 5.64 -14.47 -4.05
C GLU A 39 6.08 -14.33 -5.50
N ALA A 40 5.65 -13.27 -6.17
CA ALA A 40 6.04 -12.98 -7.55
C ALA A 40 7.41 -12.29 -7.66
N GLY A 41 8.10 -12.09 -6.55
CA GLY A 41 9.44 -11.50 -6.53
C GLY A 41 9.47 -9.99 -6.34
N PHE A 42 8.37 -9.36 -5.98
CA PHE A 42 8.31 -7.92 -5.70
C PHE A 42 8.62 -7.55 -4.25
N GLY A 43 9.00 -8.53 -3.42
CA GLY A 43 9.36 -8.25 -2.04
C GLY A 43 10.45 -7.16 -1.96
N ARG A 44 10.24 -6.17 -1.11
CA ARG A 44 11.13 -5.01 -0.94
C ARG A 44 11.15 -4.03 -2.13
N ALA A 45 10.28 -4.19 -3.13
CA ALA A 45 10.10 -3.18 -4.16
C ALA A 45 9.61 -1.88 -3.53
N GLN A 46 9.88 -0.75 -4.19
CA GLN A 46 9.37 0.53 -3.70
C GLN A 46 7.89 0.65 -3.97
N ILE A 47 7.15 1.07 -2.95
CA ILE A 47 5.76 1.47 -3.07
C ILE A 47 5.56 2.84 -2.45
N ILE A 48 4.50 3.52 -2.87
CA ILE A 48 4.06 4.78 -2.31
C ILE A 48 2.67 4.54 -1.75
N VAL A 49 2.47 4.84 -0.47
CA VAL A 49 1.21 4.57 0.22
C VAL A 49 0.63 5.85 0.80
N GLN A 50 -0.63 6.12 0.49
CA GLN A 50 -1.40 7.17 1.14
C GLN A 50 -2.26 6.55 2.23
N PHE A 51 -2.05 6.98 3.47
CA PHE A 51 -2.88 6.55 4.60
C PHE A 51 -3.99 7.57 4.83
N ILE A 52 -5.16 7.10 5.29
CA ILE A 52 -6.32 7.97 5.52
C ILE A 52 -6.11 8.97 6.66
N ASP A 53 -5.19 8.69 7.56
CA ASP A 53 -4.87 9.52 8.72
C ASP A 53 -3.56 10.30 8.58
N CYS A 54 -2.96 10.28 7.39
CA CYS A 54 -1.73 11.03 7.11
C CYS A 54 -1.96 12.03 5.98
N PRO A 55 -1.40 13.25 6.08
CA PRO A 55 -1.61 14.27 5.04
C PRO A 55 -0.86 14.00 3.75
N GLU A 56 0.27 13.30 3.82
CA GLU A 56 1.15 13.08 2.66
C GLU A 56 1.41 11.60 2.42
N PRO A 57 1.59 11.19 1.15
CA PRO A 57 2.00 9.83 0.83
C PRO A 57 3.35 9.47 1.44
N ARG A 58 3.52 8.20 1.78
CA ARG A 58 4.75 7.66 2.35
C ARG A 58 5.42 6.71 1.37
N VAL A 59 6.72 6.89 1.19
CA VAL A 59 7.55 5.97 0.40
C VAL A 59 8.06 4.86 1.32
N MET A 60 7.89 3.61 0.90
CA MET A 60 8.30 2.47 1.72
C MET A 60 8.62 1.25 0.86
N ALA A 61 9.21 0.24 1.47
CA ALA A 61 9.41 -1.05 0.83
C ALA A 61 8.13 -1.89 0.92
N LEU A 62 7.82 -2.63 -0.13
CA LEU A 62 6.68 -3.55 -0.12
C LEU A 62 6.88 -4.58 1.00
N PRO A 63 5.88 -4.79 1.87
CA PRO A 63 5.98 -5.80 2.91
C PRO A 63 6.23 -7.18 2.32
N THR A 64 7.06 -7.96 2.99
CA THR A 64 7.29 -9.36 2.62
C THR A 64 6.29 -10.25 3.37
N ARG A 65 6.22 -11.52 2.98
CA ARG A 65 5.38 -12.49 3.66
C ARG A 65 5.68 -12.57 5.16
N ALA A 66 6.94 -12.41 5.53
CA ALA A 66 7.34 -12.40 6.95
C ALA A 66 6.71 -11.24 7.72
N ASP A 67 6.57 -10.08 7.09
CA ASP A 67 5.94 -8.90 7.71
C ASP A 67 4.43 -9.09 7.88
N LEU A 68 3.83 -9.99 7.09
CA LEU A 68 2.38 -10.22 7.04
C LEU A 68 1.93 -11.41 7.88
N TRP A 69 2.85 -12.20 8.40
CA TRP A 69 2.56 -13.42 9.13
C TRP A 69 2.87 -13.27 10.63
N PRO A 70 2.04 -13.80 11.58
CA PRO A 70 0.72 -14.42 11.33
C PRO A 70 -0.33 -13.41 10.89
N PRO A 71 -1.45 -13.85 10.29
CA PRO A 71 -2.50 -12.94 9.84
C PRO A 71 -3.04 -12.09 10.99
N ARG A 72 -3.03 -10.78 10.79
CA ARG A 72 -3.53 -9.78 11.73
C ARG A 72 -3.87 -8.51 10.95
N PRO A 73 -4.68 -7.60 11.52
CA PRO A 73 -5.14 -6.43 10.78
C PRO A 73 -4.08 -5.34 10.54
N TYR A 74 -2.86 -5.55 10.98
CA TYR A 74 -1.77 -4.60 10.77
C TYR A 74 -0.54 -5.28 10.18
N VAL A 75 0.35 -4.46 9.63
CA VAL A 75 1.64 -4.89 9.06
C VAL A 75 2.76 -4.35 9.93
N ASP A 76 3.74 -5.20 10.21
CA ASP A 76 4.95 -4.82 10.95
C ASP A 76 6.02 -4.44 9.92
N SER A 77 6.09 -3.15 9.60
CA SER A 77 6.98 -2.66 8.54
C SER A 77 8.26 -2.09 9.12
N MET A 78 9.39 -2.49 8.54
CA MET A 78 10.70 -1.92 8.88
C MET A 78 10.87 -0.50 8.36
N SER A 79 10.18 -0.14 7.28
CA SER A 79 10.32 1.17 6.64
C SER A 79 9.63 2.30 7.40
N VAL A 80 8.40 2.06 7.85
CA VAL A 80 7.55 3.10 8.45
C VAL A 80 6.98 2.71 9.81
N GLY A 81 7.36 1.55 10.32
CA GLY A 81 6.79 1.01 11.55
C GLY A 81 5.45 0.31 11.31
N PRO A 82 4.78 -0.13 12.37
CA PRO A 82 3.49 -0.82 12.23
C PRO A 82 2.40 0.10 11.67
N PHE A 83 1.55 -0.46 10.80
CA PHE A 83 0.37 0.25 10.28
C PHE A 83 -0.80 -0.71 10.06
N GLU A 84 -2.02 -0.17 10.14
CA GLU A 84 -3.23 -0.94 9.88
C GLU A 84 -3.48 -1.05 8.38
N LEU A 85 -3.89 -2.25 7.89
CA LEU A 85 -4.21 -2.44 6.48
C LEU A 85 -5.38 -1.55 6.04
N ARG A 86 -6.40 -1.41 6.88
CA ARG A 86 -7.56 -0.55 6.57
C ARG A 86 -7.24 0.94 6.57
N ALA A 87 -6.05 1.34 7.00
CA ALA A 87 -5.62 2.73 6.92
C ALA A 87 -5.14 3.12 5.51
N ILE A 88 -4.96 2.16 4.62
CA ILE A 88 -4.45 2.41 3.27
C ILE A 88 -5.55 3.01 2.39
N ALA A 89 -5.42 4.28 2.03
CA ALA A 89 -6.31 4.93 1.07
C ALA A 89 -6.01 4.44 -0.35
N TRP A 90 -4.73 4.40 -0.72
CA TRP A 90 -4.25 3.79 -1.94
C TRP A 90 -2.78 3.39 -1.81
N LEU A 91 -2.38 2.44 -2.63
CA LEU A 91 -1.01 1.95 -2.73
C LEU A 91 -0.59 2.00 -4.19
N GLU A 92 0.56 2.60 -4.48
CA GLU A 92 1.06 2.74 -5.84
C GLU A 92 2.41 2.06 -6.00
N LEU A 93 2.57 1.27 -7.06
CA LEU A 93 3.84 0.71 -7.48
C LEU A 93 4.39 1.59 -8.61
N PRO A 94 5.41 2.40 -8.36
CA PRO A 94 5.99 3.23 -9.41
C PRO A 94 6.81 2.40 -10.41
N ALA A 95 6.80 2.83 -11.66
CA ALA A 95 7.59 2.17 -12.71
C ALA A 95 9.09 2.36 -12.49
N VAL A 96 9.47 3.40 -11.78
CA VAL A 96 10.87 3.67 -11.43
C VAL A 96 10.97 3.95 -9.95
N ALA A 97 11.70 3.11 -9.23
CA ALA A 97 11.94 3.32 -7.81
C ALA A 97 13.05 4.36 -7.62
N ARG A 98 12.81 5.34 -6.76
CA ARG A 98 13.79 6.37 -6.41
C ARG A 98 13.85 6.47 -4.90
N TRP A 99 14.88 5.89 -4.33
CA TRP A 99 15.10 5.95 -2.89
C TRP A 99 15.90 7.20 -2.53
N PRO A 100 15.64 7.80 -1.35
CA PRO A 100 16.43 8.94 -0.90
C PRO A 100 17.90 8.56 -0.80
N GLY A 101 18.78 9.35 -1.42
CA GLY A 101 20.22 9.17 -1.33
C GLY A 101 20.77 9.67 -0.01
N ARG A 102 21.93 9.15 0.39
CA ARG A 102 22.69 9.70 1.52
C ARG A 102 23.29 11.02 1.11
N ASP A 103 23.37 11.97 2.03
CA ASP A 103 24.01 13.28 1.86
C ASP A 103 23.40 14.10 0.71
N GLY A 104 22.13 13.92 0.41
CA GLY A 104 21.43 14.67 -0.62
C GLY A 104 21.88 14.39 -2.05
N ARG A 105 22.68 13.34 -2.27
CA ARG A 105 23.11 12.95 -3.60
C ARG A 105 21.99 12.24 -4.35
N PRO A 106 21.79 12.55 -5.65
CA PRO A 106 20.80 11.82 -6.43
C PRO A 106 21.19 10.35 -6.57
N VAL A 107 20.21 9.47 -6.37
CA VAL A 107 20.37 8.02 -6.56
C VAL A 107 19.73 7.66 -7.90
N PRO A 108 20.40 6.85 -8.75
CA PRO A 108 19.80 6.39 -10.00
C PRO A 108 18.48 5.66 -9.75
N GLY A 109 17.48 5.90 -10.59
CA GLY A 109 16.21 5.20 -10.52
C GLY A 109 16.38 3.72 -10.89
N ILE A 110 15.61 2.87 -10.21
CA ILE A 110 15.61 1.43 -10.46
C ILE A 110 14.30 1.07 -11.14
N PRO A 111 14.31 0.54 -12.38
CA PRO A 111 13.08 0.12 -13.04
C PRO A 111 12.34 -0.96 -12.25
N GLN A 112 11.02 -0.86 -12.21
CA GLN A 112 10.15 -1.86 -11.59
C GLN A 112 9.13 -2.33 -12.64
N ASP A 113 8.91 -3.64 -12.72
CA ASP A 113 8.07 -4.23 -13.75
C ASP A 113 6.58 -4.14 -13.40
N VAL A 114 6.02 -2.95 -13.62
CA VAL A 114 4.62 -2.64 -13.34
C VAL A 114 3.67 -3.52 -14.17
N ALA A 115 4.04 -3.81 -15.43
CA ALA A 115 3.22 -4.64 -16.30
C ALA A 115 3.09 -6.06 -15.74
N ARG A 116 4.17 -6.64 -15.23
CA ARG A 116 4.14 -7.95 -14.61
C ARG A 116 3.34 -7.95 -13.31
N ALA A 117 3.49 -6.90 -12.51
CA ALA A 117 2.71 -6.75 -11.28
C ALA A 117 1.21 -6.71 -11.61
N ARG A 118 0.82 -5.96 -12.63
CA ARG A 118 -0.56 -5.89 -13.09
C ARG A 118 -1.07 -7.28 -13.51
N THR A 119 -0.30 -8.02 -14.29
CA THR A 119 -0.65 -9.37 -14.71
C THR A 119 -0.85 -10.30 -13.51
N VAL A 120 0.04 -10.24 -12.52
CA VAL A 120 -0.07 -11.03 -11.29
C VAL A 120 -1.38 -10.71 -10.56
N LEU A 121 -1.70 -9.43 -10.40
CA LEU A 121 -2.91 -9.01 -9.69
C LEU A 121 -4.18 -9.36 -10.45
N GLU A 122 -4.19 -9.19 -11.77
CA GLU A 122 -5.35 -9.55 -12.59
C GLU A 122 -5.62 -11.04 -12.58
N SER A 123 -4.59 -11.88 -12.52
CA SER A 123 -4.73 -13.33 -12.42
C SER A 123 -5.20 -13.79 -11.03
N LEU A 124 -4.94 -12.99 -10.01
CA LEU A 124 -5.31 -13.31 -8.62
C LEU A 124 -6.78 -13.06 -8.33
N GLY A 125 -7.37 -12.06 -8.96
CA GLY A 125 -8.76 -11.68 -8.73
C GLY A 125 -9.07 -10.28 -9.25
N ARG A 126 -10.20 -9.75 -8.83
CA ARG A 126 -10.61 -8.39 -9.19
C ARG A 126 -10.17 -7.42 -8.11
N PHE A 127 -9.23 -6.56 -8.46
CA PHE A 127 -8.75 -5.50 -7.59
C PHE A 127 -8.99 -4.14 -8.26
N PRO A 128 -9.22 -3.09 -7.47
CA PRO A 128 -9.45 -1.73 -7.99
C PRO A 128 -8.15 -1.10 -8.45
N LEU A 129 -7.71 -1.44 -9.66
CA LEU A 129 -6.45 -0.98 -10.24
C LEU A 129 -6.66 0.28 -11.08
N GLU A 130 -5.73 1.21 -10.99
CA GLU A 130 -5.73 2.45 -11.78
C GLU A 130 -4.31 2.72 -12.28
N GLU A 131 -4.17 2.97 -13.58
CA GLU A 131 -2.90 3.41 -14.13
C GLU A 131 -2.70 4.90 -13.85
N THR A 132 -1.52 5.26 -13.40
CA THR A 132 -1.14 6.65 -13.15
C THR A 132 0.08 7.00 -13.99
N GLU A 133 0.43 8.27 -14.04
CA GLU A 133 1.64 8.71 -14.72
C GLU A 133 2.90 8.05 -14.17
N ARG A 134 2.89 7.72 -12.89
CA ARG A 134 4.01 7.09 -12.20
C ARG A 134 4.05 5.59 -12.34
N GLY A 135 2.90 4.92 -12.35
CA GLY A 135 2.85 3.47 -12.37
C GLY A 135 1.45 2.91 -12.19
N LEU A 136 1.30 1.95 -11.28
CA LEU A 136 0.04 1.26 -11.03
C LEU A 136 -0.42 1.51 -9.60
N ARG A 137 -1.65 1.95 -9.44
CA ARG A 137 -2.25 2.24 -8.14
C ARG A 137 -3.36 1.26 -7.82
N VAL A 138 -3.39 0.79 -6.57
CA VAL A 138 -4.49 0.00 -6.01
C VAL A 138 -5.29 0.93 -5.10
N ILE A 139 -6.58 1.08 -5.36
CA ILE A 139 -7.44 2.03 -4.65
C ILE A 139 -8.11 1.34 -3.47
N GLY A 140 -7.83 1.80 -2.25
CA GLY A 140 -8.48 1.26 -1.04
C GLY A 140 -9.83 1.87 -0.77
N TYR A 141 -9.97 3.17 -1.01
CA TYR A 141 -11.20 3.92 -0.79
C TYR A 141 -11.48 4.86 -1.95
N SER A 142 -12.76 4.98 -2.31
CA SER A 142 -13.20 5.96 -3.31
C SER A 142 -13.53 7.30 -2.64
N GLY A 143 -13.68 8.34 -3.45
CA GLY A 143 -14.16 9.64 -2.98
C GLY A 143 -13.07 10.68 -2.85
N ARG A 144 -12.87 11.19 -1.67
CA ARG A 144 -12.05 12.39 -1.42
C ARG A 144 -10.65 12.40 -2.03
N TRP A 145 -10.00 11.25 -2.10
CA TRP A 145 -8.63 11.19 -2.60
C TRP A 145 -8.53 11.18 -4.12
N SER A 146 -9.61 10.92 -4.81
CA SER A 146 -9.59 10.80 -6.27
C SER A 146 -9.53 12.16 -6.97
N GLY A 147 -9.81 13.25 -6.28
CA GLY A 147 -9.80 14.58 -6.87
C GLY A 147 -8.84 15.57 -6.20
N ALA A 148 -8.09 15.12 -5.27
CA ALA A 148 -7.20 16.00 -4.50
C ALA A 148 -5.88 16.24 -5.21
#